data_97bcdab23e523b89b0b4fd3151f5731e
#
_entry.id   97bcdab23e523b89b0b4fd3151f5731e
#
_cell.length_a   1.000
_cell.length_b   1.000
_cell.length_c   1.000
_cell.angle_alpha   90.00
_cell.angle_beta   90.00
_cell.angle_gamma   90.00
#
_symmetry.space_group_name_H-M   'P 1'
#
loop_
_entity.id
_entity.type
_entity.pdbx_description
1 polymer ?
#
loop_
_entity_poly.entity_id
_entity_poly.type
_entity_poly.pdbx_seq_one_letter_code
_entity_poly.pdbx_strand_id
1 'polypeptide(L)'
;MPVAIVDGISTRYEVVGSGPPLLMYSPGGFDATLEKWSTIGVYAKTKMFDHLPKGYTCITFDRRETGASGGRIERLRWQDYAAQGKALIEHVGFAQAHVMGGCMGVPCALAFGVAYPASTLSLMLYWPVGGAAYRISNHLRFAAHLAFVQQEGLAGVAALVQREGKHFGADSRGGPWASVLKNDREFAAAYVQLDVARYSALVAGTARTMFDRDSAPGAEPEDLMNLDVPALIVPGQDAAHATSAARFLEECLPRAEYWDIPVADQTEANAPARIMQFLGAVSAG
;
A
#
# COMPACT_ATOMS: atom_id res chain seq x y z
N MET A 1 6.89 10.64 -16.70
CA MET A 1 6.43 9.32 -16.26
C MET A 1 5.05 9.07 -16.82
N PRO A 2 4.75 7.86 -17.25
CA PRO A 2 3.46 7.53 -17.83
C PRO A 2 2.34 7.63 -16.78
N VAL A 3 1.14 7.94 -17.29
CA VAL A 3 -0.11 7.97 -16.53
C VAL A 3 -1.14 7.15 -17.29
N ALA A 4 -1.89 6.32 -16.60
CA ALA A 4 -2.99 5.55 -17.17
C ALA A 4 -4.28 5.76 -16.36
N ILE A 5 -5.41 5.61 -17.01
CA ILE A 5 -6.68 5.50 -16.30
C ILE A 5 -6.93 4.02 -16.05
N VAL A 6 -6.77 3.60 -14.82
CA VAL A 6 -7.00 2.22 -14.38
C VAL A 6 -8.00 2.22 -13.23
N ASP A 7 -8.97 1.31 -13.26
CA ASP A 7 -10.10 1.33 -12.33
C ASP A 7 -10.78 2.71 -12.20
N GLY A 8 -10.81 3.48 -13.31
CA GLY A 8 -11.34 4.85 -13.35
C GLY A 8 -10.52 5.88 -12.56
N ILE A 9 -9.31 5.54 -12.13
CA ILE A 9 -8.38 6.41 -11.41
C ILE A 9 -7.19 6.75 -12.31
N SER A 10 -6.86 8.05 -12.43
CA SER A 10 -5.61 8.49 -13.03
C SER A 10 -4.46 7.98 -12.18
N THR A 11 -3.65 7.06 -12.71
CA THR A 11 -2.58 6.39 -11.96
C THR A 11 -1.23 6.67 -12.62
N ARG A 12 -0.34 7.31 -11.86
CA ARG A 12 1.06 7.47 -12.23
C ARG A 12 1.81 6.17 -11.96
N TYR A 13 2.54 5.66 -12.95
CA TYR A 13 3.26 4.41 -12.83
C TYR A 13 4.61 4.44 -13.56
N GLU A 14 5.42 3.43 -13.33
CA GLU A 14 6.67 3.16 -14.03
C GLU A 14 6.84 1.66 -14.23
N VAL A 15 7.40 1.27 -15.38
CA VAL A 15 7.75 -0.11 -15.70
C VAL A 15 9.24 -0.16 -15.98
N VAL A 16 10.00 -0.92 -15.18
CA VAL A 16 11.46 -0.98 -15.25
C VAL A 16 11.92 -2.44 -15.27
N GLY A 17 12.92 -2.73 -16.10
CA GLY A 17 13.48 -4.07 -16.20
C GLY A 17 12.80 -4.94 -17.25
N SER A 18 13.12 -6.23 -17.22
CA SER A 18 12.56 -7.24 -18.13
C SER A 18 12.53 -8.61 -17.44
N GLY A 19 11.61 -9.48 -17.86
CA GLY A 19 11.40 -10.80 -17.29
C GLY A 19 9.98 -10.94 -16.72
N PRO A 20 9.72 -11.91 -15.83
CA PRO A 20 8.41 -12.10 -15.22
C PRO A 20 7.90 -10.82 -14.54
N PRO A 21 6.59 -10.52 -14.59
CA PRO A 21 6.03 -9.30 -14.02
C PRO A 21 6.03 -9.34 -12.49
N LEU A 22 6.43 -8.22 -11.87
CA LEU A 22 6.42 -7.98 -10.43
C LEU A 22 5.68 -6.67 -10.15
N LEU A 23 4.43 -6.77 -9.71
CA LEU A 23 3.63 -5.62 -9.24
C LEU A 23 4.09 -5.22 -7.85
N MET A 24 4.38 -3.93 -7.64
CA MET A 24 5.00 -3.44 -6.41
C MET A 24 4.15 -2.35 -5.75
N TYR A 25 3.40 -2.70 -4.70
CA TYR A 25 2.66 -1.75 -3.85
C TYR A 25 3.62 -1.00 -2.93
N SER A 26 3.83 0.28 -3.22
CA SER A 26 4.82 1.13 -2.55
C SER A 26 4.60 1.24 -1.04
N PRO A 27 5.69 1.28 -0.25
CA PRO A 27 5.64 1.67 1.15
C PRO A 27 5.31 3.16 1.31
N GLY A 28 5.22 3.68 2.54
CA GLY A 28 5.05 5.11 2.81
C GLY A 28 3.69 5.50 3.37
N GLY A 29 2.86 4.54 3.76
CA GLY A 29 1.57 4.82 4.40
C GLY A 29 0.62 5.59 3.47
N PHE A 30 0.20 6.78 3.89
CA PHE A 30 -0.63 7.69 3.09
C PHE A 30 0.18 8.64 2.19
N ASP A 31 1.43 8.31 1.91
CA ASP A 31 2.31 8.96 0.93
C ASP A 31 3.06 7.89 0.13
N ALA A 32 2.33 6.91 -0.36
CA ALA A 32 2.86 5.73 -1.02
C ALA A 32 3.13 6.00 -2.51
N THR A 33 4.16 6.80 -2.77
CA THR A 33 4.65 7.07 -4.12
C THR A 33 5.67 6.01 -4.56
N LEU A 34 5.85 5.87 -5.85
CA LEU A 34 6.79 4.88 -6.42
C LEU A 34 8.25 5.13 -5.97
N GLU A 35 8.65 6.39 -5.68
CA GLU A 35 9.98 6.72 -5.19
C GLU A 35 10.27 6.14 -3.79
N LYS A 36 9.24 5.79 -3.02
CA LYS A 36 9.43 5.26 -1.65
C LYS A 36 10.19 3.93 -1.62
N TRP A 37 10.20 3.19 -2.72
CA TRP A 37 11.03 2.00 -2.84
C TRP A 37 12.53 2.27 -2.76
N SER A 38 12.97 3.51 -3.04
CA SER A 38 14.39 3.90 -3.04
C SER A 38 14.73 4.97 -2.00
N THR A 39 13.73 5.57 -1.32
CA THR A 39 13.98 6.77 -0.52
C THR A 39 13.72 6.62 0.97
N ILE A 40 13.03 5.58 1.43
CA ILE A 40 12.68 5.48 2.86
C ILE A 40 13.18 4.18 3.52
N GLY A 41 13.63 4.32 4.78
CA GLY A 41 13.88 3.22 5.72
C GLY A 41 14.69 2.06 5.17
N VAL A 42 14.22 0.85 5.42
CA VAL A 42 14.83 -0.39 4.97
C VAL A 42 14.89 -0.50 3.44
N TYR A 43 13.94 0.09 2.72
CA TYR A 43 13.89 0.02 1.26
C TYR A 43 15.06 0.78 0.63
N ALA A 44 15.40 1.97 1.13
CA ALA A 44 16.60 2.71 0.73
C ALA A 44 17.89 1.98 1.12
N LYS A 45 17.92 1.34 2.32
CA LYS A 45 19.08 0.58 2.81
C LYS A 45 19.36 -0.66 1.95
N THR A 46 18.32 -1.39 1.58
CA THR A 46 18.44 -2.67 0.86
C THR A 46 18.50 -2.49 -0.66
N LYS A 47 18.23 -1.31 -1.17
CA LYS A 47 18.27 -0.95 -2.59
C LYS A 47 17.59 -1.97 -3.51
N MET A 48 16.47 -2.50 -3.08
CA MET A 48 15.77 -3.57 -3.81
C MET A 48 15.45 -3.17 -5.25
N PHE A 49 15.11 -1.90 -5.47
CA PHE A 49 14.77 -1.39 -6.80
C PHE A 49 15.99 -1.26 -7.74
N ASP A 50 17.22 -1.31 -7.22
CA ASP A 50 18.44 -1.37 -8.04
C ASP A 50 18.76 -2.80 -8.49
N HIS A 51 18.17 -3.81 -7.86
CA HIS A 51 18.46 -5.22 -8.10
C HIS A 51 17.32 -5.96 -8.80
N LEU A 52 16.08 -5.82 -8.35
CA LEU A 52 14.92 -6.56 -8.87
C LEU A 52 14.69 -6.37 -10.39
N PRO A 53 14.86 -5.16 -10.97
CA PRO A 53 14.69 -4.96 -12.40
C PRO A 53 15.71 -5.69 -13.29
N LYS A 54 16.77 -6.27 -12.73
CA LYS A 54 17.74 -7.09 -13.47
C LYS A 54 17.18 -8.45 -13.89
N GLY A 55 16.11 -8.91 -13.26
CA GLY A 55 15.48 -10.20 -13.54
C GLY A 55 13.98 -10.18 -13.67
N TYR A 56 13.34 -9.05 -13.37
CA TYR A 56 11.89 -8.91 -13.36
C TYR A 56 11.44 -7.61 -14.05
N THR A 57 10.26 -7.66 -14.64
CA THR A 57 9.55 -6.46 -15.08
C THR A 57 8.85 -5.84 -13.87
N CYS A 58 9.50 -4.89 -13.19
CA CYS A 58 8.98 -4.21 -12.03
C CYS A 58 7.96 -3.15 -12.43
N ILE A 59 6.74 -3.27 -11.95
CA ILE A 59 5.62 -2.35 -12.18
C ILE A 59 5.36 -1.61 -10.88
N THR A 60 5.81 -0.36 -10.78
CA THR A 60 5.66 0.51 -9.61
C THR A 60 4.69 1.63 -9.91
N PHE A 61 3.99 2.12 -8.91
CA PHE A 61 2.98 3.17 -9.09
C PHE A 61 2.71 3.92 -7.79
N ASP A 62 2.22 5.14 -7.95
CA ASP A 62 1.62 5.87 -6.85
C ASP A 62 0.25 5.23 -6.56
N ARG A 63 0.04 4.74 -5.34
CA ARG A 63 -1.29 4.25 -4.98
C ARG A 63 -2.32 5.36 -5.12
N ARG A 64 -3.55 5.02 -5.45
CA ARG A 64 -4.66 5.96 -5.46
C ARG A 64 -4.66 6.80 -4.16
N GLU A 65 -5.10 8.03 -4.22
CA GLU A 65 -5.09 9.05 -3.16
C GLU A 65 -3.68 9.53 -2.74
N THR A 66 -2.61 9.06 -3.41
CA THR A 66 -1.24 9.48 -3.05
C THR A 66 -0.45 9.98 -4.26
N GLY A 67 0.60 10.76 -3.98
CA GLY A 67 1.52 11.26 -5.00
C GLY A 67 0.82 12.04 -6.10
N ALA A 68 1.09 11.66 -7.34
CA ALA A 68 0.47 12.23 -8.54
C ALA A 68 -0.69 11.37 -9.11
N SER A 69 -1.05 10.29 -8.41
CA SER A 69 -2.27 9.54 -8.75
C SER A 69 -3.51 10.26 -8.24
N GLY A 70 -4.60 10.10 -8.98
CA GLY A 70 -5.92 10.59 -8.60
C GLY A 70 -6.56 9.79 -7.47
N GLY A 71 -7.83 10.05 -7.23
CA GLY A 71 -8.61 9.34 -6.22
C GLY A 71 -10.11 9.58 -6.38
N ARG A 72 -10.88 8.90 -5.56
CA ARG A 72 -12.34 9.10 -5.44
C ARG A 72 -12.72 9.30 -3.97
N ILE A 73 -13.71 10.16 -3.73
CA ILE A 73 -14.26 10.37 -2.38
C ILE A 73 -15.25 9.25 -2.10
N GLU A 74 -14.72 8.18 -1.54
CA GLU A 74 -15.46 6.98 -1.18
C GLU A 74 -14.89 6.37 0.08
N ARG A 75 -15.58 5.38 0.66
CA ARG A 75 -15.03 4.60 1.77
C ARG A 75 -13.88 3.75 1.25
N LEU A 76 -12.66 4.08 1.64
CA LEU A 76 -11.46 3.35 1.22
C LEU A 76 -11.40 1.97 1.88
N ARG A 77 -11.05 0.97 1.10
CA ARG A 77 -10.88 -0.42 1.51
C ARG A 77 -9.62 -0.98 0.85
N TRP A 78 -9.04 -2.02 1.42
CA TRP A 78 -7.87 -2.68 0.85
C TRP A 78 -8.14 -3.26 -0.55
N GLN A 79 -9.38 -3.70 -0.80
CA GLN A 79 -9.83 -4.21 -2.10
C GLN A 79 -9.80 -3.14 -3.20
N ASP A 80 -9.99 -1.86 -2.86
CA ASP A 80 -9.94 -0.77 -3.84
C ASP A 80 -8.50 -0.55 -4.35
N TYR A 81 -7.49 -0.72 -3.47
CA TYR A 81 -6.08 -0.74 -3.89
C TYR A 81 -5.72 -1.99 -4.69
N ALA A 82 -6.28 -3.15 -4.35
CA ALA A 82 -6.12 -4.38 -5.11
C ALA A 82 -6.69 -4.24 -6.53
N ALA A 83 -7.86 -3.64 -6.68
CA ALA A 83 -8.49 -3.37 -7.99
C ALA A 83 -7.63 -2.44 -8.87
N GLN A 84 -7.05 -1.39 -8.29
CA GLN A 84 -6.12 -0.51 -9.01
C GLN A 84 -4.91 -1.31 -9.54
N GLY A 85 -4.29 -2.15 -8.71
CA GLY A 85 -3.15 -2.97 -9.12
C GLY A 85 -3.51 -3.99 -10.20
N LYS A 86 -4.70 -4.62 -10.10
CA LYS A 86 -5.19 -5.58 -11.11
C LYS A 86 -5.39 -4.89 -12.46
N ALA A 87 -6.07 -3.76 -12.47
CA ALA A 87 -6.27 -3.00 -13.70
C ALA A 87 -4.94 -2.47 -14.28
N LEU A 88 -3.96 -2.17 -13.42
CA LEU A 88 -2.64 -1.73 -13.89
C LEU A 88 -1.86 -2.87 -14.56
N ILE A 89 -1.80 -4.08 -14.01
CA ILE A 89 -1.09 -5.19 -14.66
C ILE A 89 -1.73 -5.55 -16.01
N GLU A 90 -3.06 -5.49 -16.11
CA GLU A 90 -3.77 -5.69 -17.37
C GLU A 90 -3.46 -4.58 -18.38
N HIS A 91 -3.42 -3.31 -17.94
CA HIS A 91 -3.07 -2.17 -18.78
C HIS A 91 -1.67 -2.31 -19.39
N VAL A 92 -0.71 -2.84 -18.63
CA VAL A 92 0.66 -3.07 -19.13
C VAL A 92 0.83 -4.43 -19.82
N GLY A 93 -0.26 -5.19 -20.03
CA GLY A 93 -0.30 -6.38 -20.87
C GLY A 93 -0.04 -7.72 -20.16
N PHE A 94 -0.16 -7.77 -18.82
CA PHE A 94 0.04 -9.01 -18.06
C PHE A 94 -1.28 -9.54 -17.46
N ALA A 95 -1.51 -10.85 -17.57
CA ALA A 95 -2.64 -11.51 -16.95
C ALA A 95 -2.38 -11.89 -15.48
N GLN A 96 -1.12 -12.16 -15.14
CA GLN A 96 -0.63 -12.60 -13.83
C GLN A 96 0.64 -11.84 -13.47
N ALA A 97 0.93 -11.72 -12.16
CA ALA A 97 2.17 -11.14 -11.67
C ALA A 97 2.55 -11.75 -10.32
N HIS A 98 3.84 -11.74 -9.99
CA HIS A 98 4.27 -11.72 -8.60
C HIS A 98 3.83 -10.39 -7.98
N VAL A 99 3.42 -10.38 -6.72
CA VAL A 99 2.90 -9.18 -6.06
C VAL A 99 3.70 -8.89 -4.80
N MET A 100 4.37 -7.75 -4.78
CA MET A 100 5.16 -7.29 -3.65
C MET A 100 4.47 -6.13 -2.93
N GLY A 101 4.38 -6.20 -1.62
CA GLY A 101 3.95 -5.10 -0.78
C GLY A 101 5.02 -4.71 0.22
N GLY A 102 5.28 -3.40 0.35
CA GLY A 102 6.13 -2.85 1.40
C GLY A 102 5.33 -2.05 2.42
N CYS A 103 5.56 -2.23 3.73
CA CYS A 103 4.86 -1.48 4.77
C CYS A 103 3.32 -1.56 4.59
N MET A 104 2.64 -0.43 4.46
CA MET A 104 1.20 -0.37 4.16
C MET A 104 0.83 -0.88 2.74
N GLY A 105 1.81 -1.23 1.90
CA GLY A 105 1.58 -1.97 0.66
C GLY A 105 1.31 -3.47 0.88
N VAL A 106 1.68 -4.02 2.04
CA VAL A 106 1.43 -5.44 2.37
C VAL A 106 -0.06 -5.75 2.44
N PRO A 107 -0.91 -5.00 3.16
CA PRO A 107 -2.35 -5.18 3.10
C PRO A 107 -2.94 -5.12 1.69
N CYS A 108 -2.39 -4.27 0.82
CA CYS A 108 -2.83 -4.20 -0.58
C CYS A 108 -2.47 -5.48 -1.35
N ALA A 109 -1.27 -6.02 -1.13
CA ALA A 109 -0.83 -7.27 -1.75
C ALA A 109 -1.64 -8.47 -1.25
N LEU A 110 -1.96 -8.54 0.04
CA LEU A 110 -2.84 -9.57 0.61
C LEU A 110 -4.25 -9.49 0.00
N ALA A 111 -4.83 -8.29 -0.05
CA ALA A 111 -6.14 -8.08 -0.67
C ALA A 111 -6.13 -8.43 -2.17
N PHE A 112 -5.03 -8.18 -2.87
CA PHE A 112 -4.85 -8.59 -4.26
C PHE A 112 -4.83 -10.12 -4.39
N GLY A 113 -4.04 -10.81 -3.57
CA GLY A 113 -3.95 -12.27 -3.57
C GLY A 113 -5.30 -12.94 -3.35
N VAL A 114 -6.07 -12.46 -2.36
CA VAL A 114 -7.41 -12.98 -2.05
C VAL A 114 -8.42 -12.67 -3.14
N ALA A 115 -8.44 -11.43 -3.65
CA ALA A 115 -9.42 -11.04 -4.67
C ALA A 115 -9.10 -11.63 -6.07
N TYR A 116 -7.82 -11.85 -6.38
CA TYR A 116 -7.35 -12.26 -7.71
C TYR A 116 -6.35 -13.43 -7.65
N PRO A 117 -6.68 -14.57 -7.01
CA PRO A 117 -5.72 -15.67 -6.83
C PRO A 117 -5.20 -16.22 -8.16
N ALA A 118 -6.05 -16.28 -9.19
CA ALA A 118 -5.64 -16.70 -10.55
C ALA A 118 -4.70 -15.72 -11.25
N SER A 119 -4.58 -14.48 -10.76
CA SER A 119 -3.66 -13.47 -11.29
C SER A 119 -2.42 -13.28 -10.41
N THR A 120 -2.28 -14.06 -9.32
CA THR A 120 -1.21 -13.95 -8.34
C THR A 120 -0.27 -15.14 -8.43
N LEU A 121 0.96 -14.91 -8.91
CA LEU A 121 1.98 -15.96 -8.98
C LEU A 121 2.60 -16.23 -7.61
N SER A 122 2.88 -15.19 -6.85
CA SER A 122 3.34 -15.26 -5.45
C SER A 122 3.17 -13.92 -4.73
N LEU A 123 3.29 -13.93 -3.41
CA LEU A 123 3.25 -12.75 -2.55
C LEU A 123 4.62 -12.49 -1.90
N MET A 124 5.08 -11.25 -1.95
CA MET A 124 6.25 -10.75 -1.24
C MET A 124 5.80 -9.74 -0.20
N LEU A 125 5.81 -10.12 1.06
CA LEU A 125 5.26 -9.36 2.19
C LEU A 125 6.40 -8.77 3.02
N TYR A 126 6.90 -7.60 2.60
CA TYR A 126 8.08 -6.97 3.17
C TYR A 126 7.71 -5.94 4.23
N TRP A 127 8.04 -6.20 5.49
CA TRP A 127 7.68 -5.39 6.65
C TRP A 127 6.16 -5.19 6.78
N PRO A 128 5.39 -6.24 7.04
CA PRO A 128 3.96 -6.12 7.26
C PRO A 128 3.65 -5.10 8.37
N VAL A 129 2.75 -4.16 8.07
CA VAL A 129 2.20 -3.27 9.09
C VAL A 129 1.26 -4.04 10.01
N GLY A 130 1.15 -3.61 11.27
CA GLY A 130 0.24 -4.16 12.26
C GLY A 130 0.74 -3.92 13.68
N GLY A 131 -0.01 -4.42 14.63
CA GLY A 131 0.19 -4.20 16.04
C GLY A 131 -0.67 -3.08 16.60
N ALA A 132 -0.89 -3.08 17.92
CA ALA A 132 -1.74 -2.11 18.61
C ALA A 132 -1.29 -0.66 18.38
N ALA A 133 0.03 -0.39 18.40
CA ALA A 133 0.56 0.95 18.17
C ALA A 133 0.24 1.47 16.77
N TYR A 134 0.35 0.61 15.73
CA TYR A 134 -0.04 0.95 14.37
C TYR A 134 -1.53 1.27 14.27
N ARG A 135 -2.40 0.41 14.82
CA ARG A 135 -3.85 0.62 14.81
C ARG A 135 -4.23 1.91 15.52
N ILE A 136 -3.75 2.11 16.75
CA ILE A 136 -4.06 3.30 17.56
C ILE A 136 -3.60 4.58 16.86
N SER A 137 -2.37 4.61 16.34
CA SER A 137 -1.82 5.81 15.67
C SER A 137 -2.63 6.21 14.43
N ASN A 138 -3.13 5.24 13.67
CA ASN A 138 -3.98 5.52 12.52
C ASN A 138 -5.38 6.00 12.94
N HIS A 139 -6.01 5.39 13.96
CA HIS A 139 -7.27 5.92 14.50
C HIS A 139 -7.13 7.35 14.99
N LEU A 140 -6.05 7.68 15.71
CA LEU A 140 -5.77 9.05 16.16
C LEU A 140 -5.57 10.02 14.99
N ARG A 141 -4.90 9.59 13.91
CA ARG A 141 -4.73 10.39 12.70
C ARG A 141 -6.08 10.74 12.06
N PHE A 142 -6.97 9.75 11.92
CA PHE A 142 -8.31 9.98 11.37
C PHE A 142 -9.18 10.82 12.29
N ALA A 143 -9.09 10.62 13.60
CA ALA A 143 -9.80 11.44 14.59
C ALA A 143 -9.38 12.92 14.54
N ALA A 144 -8.07 13.18 14.41
CA ALA A 144 -7.56 14.55 14.28
C ALA A 144 -8.05 15.22 12.99
N HIS A 145 -8.15 14.48 11.87
CA HIS A 145 -8.76 15.00 10.66
C HIS A 145 -10.23 15.36 10.86
N LEU A 146 -11.02 14.45 11.45
CA LEU A 146 -12.43 14.69 11.68
C LEU A 146 -12.68 15.88 12.63
N ALA A 147 -11.86 16.03 13.66
CA ALA A 147 -11.94 17.19 14.55
C ALA A 147 -11.67 18.51 13.78
N PHE A 148 -10.69 18.51 12.87
CA PHE A 148 -10.39 19.67 12.04
C PHE A 148 -11.54 19.96 11.05
N VAL A 149 -12.13 18.92 10.44
CA VAL A 149 -13.31 19.07 9.56
C VAL A 149 -14.50 19.69 10.31
N GLN A 150 -14.74 19.29 11.54
CA GLN A 150 -15.82 19.87 12.36
C GLN A 150 -15.57 21.32 12.72
N GLN A 151 -14.32 21.72 12.90
CA GLN A 151 -13.93 23.07 13.28
C GLN A 151 -13.92 24.03 12.09
N GLU A 152 -13.33 23.61 10.95
CA GLU A 152 -13.00 24.48 9.83
C GLU A 152 -13.81 24.16 8.55
N GLY A 153 -14.58 23.06 8.56
CA GLY A 153 -15.29 22.56 7.37
C GLY A 153 -14.36 22.04 6.28
N LEU A 154 -14.96 21.54 5.21
CA LEU A 154 -14.19 20.99 4.07
C LEU A 154 -13.43 22.07 3.30
N ALA A 155 -13.95 23.30 3.25
CA ALA A 155 -13.24 24.44 2.67
C ALA A 155 -11.96 24.78 3.45
N GLY A 156 -11.99 24.69 4.79
CA GLY A 156 -10.83 24.85 5.65
C GLY A 156 -9.77 23.78 5.41
N VAL A 157 -10.19 22.52 5.22
CA VAL A 157 -9.27 21.42 4.85
C VAL A 157 -8.60 21.69 3.49
N ALA A 158 -9.37 22.06 2.46
CA ALA A 158 -8.83 22.36 1.15
C ALA A 158 -7.84 23.54 1.20
N ALA A 159 -8.18 24.61 1.92
CA ALA A 159 -7.29 25.77 2.12
C ALA A 159 -5.99 25.40 2.85
N LEU A 160 -6.09 24.57 3.89
CA LEU A 160 -4.90 24.05 4.61
C LEU A 160 -3.98 23.27 3.66
N VAL A 161 -4.54 22.32 2.90
CA VAL A 161 -3.77 21.48 1.97
C VAL A 161 -3.09 22.33 0.89
N GLN A 162 -3.79 23.30 0.31
CA GLN A 162 -3.22 24.20 -0.70
C GLN A 162 -2.09 25.06 -0.13
N ARG A 163 -2.22 25.55 1.10
CA ARG A 163 -1.21 26.37 1.76
C ARG A 163 0.02 25.59 2.21
N GLU A 164 -0.18 24.44 2.88
CA GLU A 164 0.90 23.65 3.49
C GLU A 164 1.52 22.64 2.53
N GLY A 165 0.77 22.14 1.57
CA GLY A 165 1.22 21.16 0.58
C GLY A 165 1.58 19.78 1.13
N LYS A 166 1.17 19.49 2.38
CA LYS A 166 1.51 18.26 3.10
C LYS A 166 0.54 17.13 2.79
N HIS A 167 1.04 15.89 2.70
CA HIS A 167 0.22 14.70 2.61
C HIS A 167 -0.34 14.29 3.99
N PHE A 168 -1.35 13.41 4.01
CA PHE A 168 -2.06 12.98 5.23
C PHE A 168 -1.13 12.38 6.30
N GLY A 169 -0.08 11.67 5.91
CA GLY A 169 0.91 11.10 6.84
C GLY A 169 1.73 12.16 7.58
N ALA A 170 1.97 13.33 6.96
CA ALA A 170 2.75 14.42 7.53
C ALA A 170 1.89 15.42 8.30
N ASP A 171 0.65 15.66 7.86
CA ASP A 171 -0.33 16.50 8.57
C ASP A 171 -1.70 15.85 8.51
N SER A 172 -2.12 15.29 9.63
CA SER A 172 -3.39 14.58 9.73
C SER A 172 -4.62 15.44 9.46
N ARG A 173 -4.53 16.76 9.60
CA ARG A 173 -5.64 17.68 9.32
C ARG A 173 -6.06 17.67 7.86
N GLY A 174 -5.14 17.37 6.92
CA GLY A 174 -5.38 17.33 5.48
C GLY A 174 -6.27 16.18 4.99
N GLY A 175 -6.34 15.10 5.75
CA GLY A 175 -7.17 13.93 5.44
C GLY A 175 -6.63 13.02 4.34
N PRO A 176 -7.31 11.89 4.09
CA PRO A 176 -6.83 10.84 3.18
C PRO A 176 -6.61 11.31 1.73
N TRP A 177 -7.36 12.32 1.28
CA TRP A 177 -7.30 12.86 -0.09
C TRP A 177 -6.39 14.09 -0.23
N ALA A 178 -5.54 14.40 0.76
CA ALA A 178 -4.70 15.60 0.74
C ALA A 178 -3.84 15.71 -0.53
N SER A 179 -3.28 14.61 -1.03
CA SER A 179 -2.49 14.64 -2.27
C SER A 179 -3.34 14.98 -3.49
N VAL A 180 -4.56 14.44 -3.57
CA VAL A 180 -5.48 14.73 -4.69
C VAL A 180 -5.99 16.17 -4.62
N LEU A 181 -6.39 16.64 -3.42
CA LEU A 181 -6.79 18.03 -3.19
C LEU A 181 -5.73 19.03 -3.62
N LYS A 182 -4.46 18.69 -3.42
CA LYS A 182 -3.32 19.53 -3.83
C LYS A 182 -3.15 19.59 -5.34
N ASN A 183 -3.33 18.45 -6.02
CA ASN A 183 -2.91 18.26 -7.41
C ASN A 183 -4.07 18.42 -8.43
N ASP A 184 -5.32 18.26 -7.99
CA ASP A 184 -6.51 18.27 -8.84
C ASP A 184 -7.51 19.35 -8.38
N ARG A 185 -7.64 20.40 -9.21
CA ARG A 185 -8.53 21.54 -8.92
C ARG A 185 -10.01 21.18 -9.03
N GLU A 186 -10.38 20.29 -9.95
CA GLU A 186 -11.77 19.88 -10.14
C GLU A 186 -12.21 19.02 -8.96
N PHE A 187 -11.35 18.08 -8.54
CA PHE A 187 -11.55 17.30 -7.33
C PHE A 187 -11.69 18.20 -6.09
N ALA A 188 -10.81 19.19 -5.93
CA ALA A 188 -10.87 20.12 -4.80
C ALA A 188 -12.16 20.96 -4.81
N ALA A 189 -12.63 21.40 -5.98
CA ALA A 189 -13.89 22.14 -6.13
C ALA A 189 -15.11 21.26 -5.76
N ALA A 190 -15.12 19.99 -6.17
CA ALA A 190 -16.17 19.04 -5.81
C ALA A 190 -16.12 18.67 -4.31
N TYR A 191 -14.93 18.50 -3.75
CA TYR A 191 -14.72 18.14 -2.35
C TYR A 191 -15.36 19.16 -1.39
N VAL A 192 -15.19 20.45 -1.63
CA VAL A 192 -15.72 21.49 -0.73
C VAL A 192 -17.25 21.63 -0.77
N GLN A 193 -17.91 21.02 -1.74
CA GLN A 193 -19.38 21.00 -1.87
C GLN A 193 -20.02 19.80 -1.15
N LEU A 194 -19.23 18.88 -0.61
CA LEU A 194 -19.77 17.69 0.06
C LEU A 194 -20.47 18.06 1.38
N ASP A 195 -21.49 17.29 1.70
CA ASP A 195 -22.11 17.35 3.03
C ASP A 195 -21.13 16.86 4.10
N VAL A 196 -20.85 17.68 5.10
CA VAL A 196 -19.87 17.43 6.16
C VAL A 196 -20.22 16.18 6.98
N ALA A 197 -21.51 15.96 7.28
CA ALA A 197 -21.91 14.80 8.08
C ALA A 197 -21.71 13.50 7.32
N ARG A 198 -22.09 13.48 6.03
CA ARG A 198 -21.86 12.34 5.13
C ARG A 198 -20.38 12.07 4.95
N TYR A 199 -19.57 13.11 4.70
CA TYR A 199 -18.12 13.00 4.60
C TYR A 199 -17.50 12.42 5.87
N SER A 200 -17.89 12.94 7.04
CA SER A 200 -17.37 12.47 8.32
C SER A 200 -17.73 11.01 8.59
N ALA A 201 -18.95 10.58 8.25
CA ALA A 201 -19.35 9.18 8.36
C ALA A 201 -18.52 8.26 7.44
N LEU A 202 -18.23 8.72 6.23
CA LEU A 202 -17.39 8.01 5.25
C LEU A 202 -15.95 7.83 5.78
N VAL A 203 -15.33 8.90 6.27
CA VAL A 203 -13.97 8.90 6.83
C VAL A 203 -13.88 8.02 8.08
N ALA A 204 -14.85 8.15 8.99
CA ALA A 204 -14.91 7.28 10.17
C ALA A 204 -15.10 5.79 9.79
N GLY A 205 -15.90 5.53 8.75
CA GLY A 205 -16.07 4.19 8.18
C GLY A 205 -14.77 3.63 7.61
N THR A 206 -14.01 4.45 6.87
CA THR A 206 -12.69 4.10 6.34
C THR A 206 -11.74 3.69 7.46
N ALA A 207 -11.61 4.51 8.52
CA ALA A 207 -10.72 4.20 9.64
C ALA A 207 -11.08 2.85 10.30
N ARG A 208 -12.38 2.60 10.54
CA ARG A 208 -12.84 1.32 11.14
C ARG A 208 -12.59 0.11 10.26
N THR A 209 -12.67 0.25 8.94
CA THR A 209 -12.46 -0.86 8.00
C THR A 209 -10.99 -1.16 7.77
N MET A 210 -10.17 -0.12 7.65
CA MET A 210 -8.75 -0.31 7.34
C MET A 210 -7.89 -0.66 8.55
N PHE A 211 -8.33 -0.29 9.77
CA PHE A 211 -7.57 -0.49 11.01
C PHE A 211 -8.44 -1.17 12.08
N ASP A 212 -9.04 -2.29 11.70
CA ASP A 212 -10.03 -3.04 12.49
C ASP A 212 -9.41 -3.97 13.53
N ARG A 213 -8.12 -4.31 13.41
CA ARG A 213 -7.44 -5.33 14.23
C ARG A 213 -6.02 -4.96 14.61
N ASP A 214 -5.47 -5.64 15.63
CA ASP A 214 -4.08 -5.50 16.07
C ASP A 214 -3.10 -6.41 15.30
N SER A 215 -3.60 -7.43 14.59
CA SER A 215 -2.80 -8.24 13.66
C SER A 215 -2.55 -7.49 12.34
N ALA A 216 -2.00 -8.15 11.34
CA ALA A 216 -1.85 -7.55 10.02
C ALA A 216 -3.21 -7.27 9.39
N PRO A 217 -3.49 -6.01 8.95
CA PRO A 217 -4.72 -5.71 8.21
C PRO A 217 -4.64 -6.20 6.76
N GLY A 218 -5.74 -6.14 6.03
CA GLY A 218 -5.78 -6.37 4.57
C GLY A 218 -6.77 -7.43 4.12
N ALA A 219 -6.71 -8.61 4.68
CA ALA A 219 -7.62 -9.73 4.37
C ALA A 219 -8.08 -10.40 5.67
N GLU A 220 -9.19 -11.12 5.60
CA GLU A 220 -9.67 -11.91 6.72
C GLU A 220 -8.79 -13.17 6.90
N PRO A 221 -8.59 -13.64 8.16
CA PRO A 221 -7.81 -14.84 8.43
C PRO A 221 -8.28 -16.06 7.64
N GLU A 222 -9.59 -16.23 7.54
CA GLU A 222 -10.23 -17.34 6.82
C GLU A 222 -9.92 -17.31 5.33
N ASP A 223 -9.86 -16.11 4.73
CA ASP A 223 -9.47 -15.94 3.32
C ASP A 223 -7.99 -16.26 3.12
N LEU A 224 -7.13 -15.85 4.07
CA LEU A 224 -5.69 -16.14 4.04
C LEU A 224 -5.40 -17.64 4.18
N MET A 225 -6.11 -18.34 5.08
CA MET A 225 -5.96 -19.79 5.29
C MET A 225 -6.36 -20.62 4.06
N ASN A 226 -7.21 -20.07 3.19
CA ASN A 226 -7.62 -20.71 1.95
C ASN A 226 -6.80 -20.24 0.73
N LEU A 227 -5.85 -19.34 0.90
CA LEU A 227 -5.06 -18.78 -0.19
C LEU A 227 -3.87 -19.70 -0.54
N ASP A 228 -4.02 -20.52 -1.57
CA ASP A 228 -2.96 -21.42 -2.06
C ASP A 228 -1.98 -20.69 -3.01
N VAL A 229 -1.35 -19.64 -2.51
CA VAL A 229 -0.35 -18.85 -3.23
C VAL A 229 0.95 -18.83 -2.42
N PRO A 230 2.12 -19.14 -3.02
CA PRO A 230 3.41 -19.04 -2.32
C PRO A 230 3.64 -17.62 -1.80
N ALA A 231 4.09 -17.50 -0.55
CA ALA A 231 4.35 -16.22 0.07
C ALA A 231 5.72 -16.19 0.77
N LEU A 232 6.49 -15.10 0.60
CA LEU A 232 7.66 -14.82 1.42
C LEU A 232 7.35 -13.65 2.36
N ILE A 233 7.55 -13.86 3.66
CA ILE A 233 7.33 -12.86 4.70
C ILE A 233 8.68 -12.41 5.24
N VAL A 234 8.93 -11.10 5.20
CA VAL A 234 10.12 -10.48 5.78
C VAL A 234 9.70 -9.54 6.91
N PRO A 235 10.06 -9.83 8.17
CA PRO A 235 9.58 -9.08 9.32
C PRO A 235 10.19 -7.68 9.42
N GLY A 236 9.40 -6.72 9.92
CA GLY A 236 9.86 -5.49 10.54
C GLY A 236 9.91 -5.62 12.06
N GLN A 237 10.39 -4.58 12.74
CA GLN A 237 10.51 -4.56 14.21
C GLN A 237 10.47 -3.12 14.73
N ASP A 238 9.37 -2.44 14.50
CA ASP A 238 9.13 -1.09 15.03
C ASP A 238 7.65 -0.91 15.41
N ALA A 239 7.27 0.29 15.84
CA ALA A 239 5.92 0.58 16.30
C ALA A 239 4.81 0.40 15.24
N ALA A 240 5.15 0.45 13.95
CA ALA A 240 4.22 0.25 12.85
C ALA A 240 4.29 -1.16 12.24
N HIS A 241 5.40 -1.87 12.45
CA HIS A 241 5.71 -3.17 11.88
C HIS A 241 6.03 -4.16 13.01
N ALA A 242 5.02 -4.45 13.84
CA ALA A 242 5.18 -5.41 14.94
C ALA A 242 5.51 -6.80 14.39
N THR A 243 6.50 -7.48 15.00
CA THR A 243 6.87 -8.84 14.62
C THR A 243 5.68 -9.80 14.68
N SER A 244 4.76 -9.59 15.63
CA SER A 244 3.51 -10.36 15.73
C SER A 244 2.61 -10.25 14.48
N ALA A 245 2.64 -9.15 13.75
CA ALA A 245 1.89 -9.01 12.51
C ALA A 245 2.47 -9.92 11.40
N ALA A 246 3.80 -10.02 11.32
CA ALA A 246 4.47 -10.92 10.39
C ALA A 246 4.25 -12.41 10.76
N ARG A 247 4.32 -12.74 12.06
CA ARG A 247 4.02 -14.11 12.56
C ARG A 247 2.58 -14.52 12.33
N PHE A 248 1.62 -13.59 12.53
CA PHE A 248 0.22 -13.85 12.20
C PHE A 248 0.03 -14.23 10.73
N LEU A 249 0.72 -13.57 9.79
CA LEU A 249 0.65 -13.92 8.38
C LEU A 249 1.29 -15.29 8.08
N GLU A 250 2.38 -15.65 8.75
CA GLU A 250 2.99 -16.97 8.67
C GLU A 250 2.03 -18.07 9.13
N GLU A 251 1.30 -17.83 10.22
CA GLU A 251 0.30 -18.76 10.74
C GLU A 251 -0.92 -18.94 9.83
N CYS A 252 -1.32 -17.87 9.16
CA CYS A 252 -2.52 -17.88 8.31
C CYS A 252 -2.28 -18.40 6.89
N LEU A 253 -1.10 -18.16 6.30
CA LEU A 253 -0.83 -18.47 4.90
C LEU A 253 -0.26 -19.90 4.75
N PRO A 254 -0.97 -20.84 4.07
CA PRO A 254 -0.57 -22.25 4.01
C PRO A 254 0.79 -22.51 3.35
N ARG A 255 1.22 -21.61 2.45
CA ARG A 255 2.47 -21.72 1.70
C ARG A 255 3.43 -20.55 2.01
N ALA A 256 3.47 -20.15 3.29
CA ALA A 256 4.37 -19.09 3.73
C ALA A 256 5.80 -19.61 3.98
N GLU A 257 6.77 -18.85 3.51
CA GLU A 257 8.16 -18.89 3.97
C GLU A 257 8.41 -17.66 4.83
N TYR A 258 8.80 -17.84 6.08
CA TYR A 258 9.19 -16.75 6.96
C TYR A 258 10.71 -16.61 6.96
N TRP A 259 11.20 -15.47 6.48
CA TRP A 259 12.64 -15.20 6.57
C TRP A 259 12.98 -14.60 7.93
N ASP A 260 13.35 -15.47 8.88
CA ASP A 260 13.66 -15.09 10.26
C ASP A 260 15.05 -14.42 10.34
N ILE A 261 15.10 -13.17 9.92
CA ILE A 261 16.30 -12.33 9.92
C ILE A 261 16.07 -11.07 10.76
N PRO A 262 16.99 -10.71 11.67
CA PRO A 262 16.92 -9.44 12.37
C PRO A 262 16.90 -8.26 11.39
N VAL A 263 16.14 -7.21 11.72
CA VAL A 263 16.02 -5.99 10.88
C VAL A 263 17.39 -5.34 10.61
N ALA A 264 18.28 -5.36 11.61
CA ALA A 264 19.65 -4.82 11.47
C ALA A 264 20.46 -5.54 10.37
N ASP A 265 20.19 -6.83 10.18
CA ASP A 265 20.91 -7.70 9.24
C ASP A 265 20.30 -7.73 7.84
N GLN A 266 19.14 -7.10 7.63
CA GLN A 266 18.55 -6.90 6.31
C GLN A 266 19.36 -5.82 5.55
N THR A 267 20.11 -6.24 4.54
CA THR A 267 21.08 -5.41 3.82
C THR A 267 20.90 -5.50 2.31
N GLU A 268 21.55 -4.63 1.55
CA GLU A 268 21.63 -4.71 0.10
C GLU A 268 22.22 -6.04 -0.39
N ALA A 269 23.16 -6.62 0.37
CA ALA A 269 23.83 -7.86 -0.01
C ALA A 269 22.93 -9.12 0.06
N ASN A 270 21.94 -9.12 0.96
CA ASN A 270 21.14 -10.33 1.21
C ASN A 270 19.65 -10.18 0.85
N ALA A 271 19.01 -9.03 1.09
CA ALA A 271 17.58 -8.91 0.91
C ALA A 271 17.13 -9.05 -0.57
N PRO A 272 17.75 -8.36 -1.55
CA PRO A 272 17.40 -8.56 -2.96
C PRO A 272 17.68 -9.99 -3.43
N ALA A 273 18.80 -10.58 -3.00
CA ALA A 273 19.16 -11.95 -3.37
C ALA A 273 18.15 -12.98 -2.85
N ARG A 274 17.70 -12.83 -1.58
CA ARG A 274 16.69 -13.71 -0.98
C ARG A 274 15.34 -13.62 -1.70
N ILE A 275 14.94 -12.39 -2.06
CA ILE A 275 13.71 -12.17 -2.82
C ILE A 275 13.80 -12.82 -4.20
N MET A 276 14.87 -12.57 -4.94
CA MET A 276 15.07 -13.16 -6.28
C MET A 276 15.14 -14.69 -6.23
N GLN A 277 15.74 -15.27 -5.19
CA GLN A 277 15.76 -16.71 -4.97
C GLN A 277 14.35 -17.28 -4.81
N PHE A 278 13.52 -16.64 -3.97
CA PHE A 278 12.14 -17.07 -3.78
C PHE A 278 11.31 -16.95 -5.06
N LEU A 279 11.36 -15.81 -5.72
CA LEU A 279 10.63 -15.58 -6.97
C LEU A 279 11.05 -16.55 -8.08
N GLY A 280 12.36 -16.85 -8.18
CA GLY A 280 12.90 -17.81 -9.15
C GLY A 280 12.43 -19.24 -8.87
N ALA A 281 12.37 -19.65 -7.61
CA ALA A 281 11.88 -20.98 -7.22
C ALA A 281 10.40 -21.15 -7.58
N VAL A 282 9.57 -20.13 -7.37
CA VAL A 282 8.14 -20.16 -7.76
C VAL A 282 7.96 -20.22 -9.27
N SER A 283 8.81 -19.54 -10.05
CA SER A 283 8.70 -19.50 -11.52
C SER A 283 9.17 -20.79 -12.19
N ALA A 284 9.91 -21.64 -11.48
CA ALA A 284 10.47 -22.91 -12.00
C ALA A 284 9.58 -24.14 -11.73
N GLY A 285 8.59 -24.05 -10.88
CA GLY A 285 7.65 -25.10 -10.51
C GLY A 285 6.28 -24.89 -11.10
#